data_8e50657e80bc1ce0c66fd7c9f2f35bad
#
_entry.id   8e50657e80bc1ce0c66fd7c9f2f35bad
#
_cell.length_a   1.000
_cell.length_b   1.000
_cell.length_c   1.000
_cell.angle_alpha   90.00
_cell.angle_beta   90.00
_cell.angle_gamma   90.00
#
_symmetry.space_group_name_H-M   'P 1'
#
loop_
_entity.id
_entity.type
_entity.pdbx_description
1 polymer ?
#
loop_
_entity_poly.entity_id
_entity_poly.type
_entity_poly.pdbx_seq_one_letter_code
_entity_poly.pdbx_strand_id
1 'polypeptide(L)'
;MPPAPGVLETFNMTDLAKKTQDILSQIKKFSSARFKKQMKERFGINTQYAVGTPVTKLRELSKTLPHPDQPLADALWDSGIHEARILASLLADPAQMTREKLNAWVKGLNSWDICDACCCNLFSKVKHPLQLAEKWMKNEDEFTRRAGFATLAFLAKPRSKTSDNELCLLLPLIKIHASDPRPMVHKAVNWALRNIGKKNPRLTPYAIACAKDILDLYEENKTAHWVANNALWELNLPKIKALIARRK
;
A
#
# COMPACT_ATOMS: atom_id res chain seq x y z
N MET A 1 -18.40 43.32 -11.17
CA MET A 1 -18.95 42.58 -10.02
C MET A 1 -18.38 41.17 -10.02
N PRO A 2 -17.81 40.70 -8.97
CA PRO A 2 -17.44 39.28 -8.88
C PRO A 2 -18.72 38.42 -8.85
N PRO A 3 -18.73 37.24 -9.48
CA PRO A 3 -19.90 36.36 -9.46
C PRO A 3 -20.17 35.89 -8.01
N ALA A 4 -21.47 35.63 -7.72
CA ALA A 4 -21.88 35.18 -6.40
C ALA A 4 -21.18 33.85 -6.03
N PRO A 5 -20.78 33.63 -4.75
CA PRO A 5 -19.97 32.46 -4.34
C PRO A 5 -20.58 31.11 -4.75
N GLY A 6 -21.87 30.93 -4.79
CA GLY A 6 -22.50 29.67 -5.22
C GLY A 6 -22.41 29.37 -6.73
N VAL A 7 -22.16 30.37 -7.60
CA VAL A 7 -22.01 30.15 -9.05
C VAL A 7 -20.62 29.61 -9.40
N LEU A 8 -19.60 30.04 -8.67
CA LEU A 8 -18.23 29.53 -8.84
C LEU A 8 -18.10 28.06 -8.37
N GLU A 9 -18.78 27.68 -7.29
CA GLU A 9 -18.77 26.30 -6.79
C GLU A 9 -19.48 25.34 -7.74
N THR A 10 -20.62 25.72 -8.29
CA THR A 10 -21.37 24.88 -9.27
C THR A 10 -20.62 24.74 -10.59
N PHE A 11 -19.93 25.78 -11.08
CA PHE A 11 -19.12 25.71 -12.29
C PHE A 11 -17.91 24.80 -12.12
N ASN A 12 -17.22 24.88 -10.98
CA ASN A 12 -16.10 24.01 -10.64
C ASN A 12 -16.51 22.53 -10.47
N MET A 13 -17.68 22.25 -9.89
CA MET A 13 -18.19 20.87 -9.75
C MET A 13 -18.52 20.24 -11.11
N THR A 14 -19.07 20.99 -12.06
CA THR A 14 -19.38 20.50 -13.41
C THR A 14 -18.10 20.18 -14.19
N ASP A 15 -17.07 21.01 -14.08
CA ASP A 15 -15.77 20.80 -14.73
C ASP A 15 -15.03 19.59 -14.13
N LEU A 16 -15.02 19.45 -12.82
CA LEU A 16 -14.44 18.28 -12.15
C LEU A 16 -15.14 16.97 -12.56
N ALA A 17 -16.48 16.97 -12.62
CA ALA A 17 -17.23 15.80 -13.04
C ALA A 17 -16.90 15.42 -14.49
N LYS A 18 -16.84 16.38 -15.42
CA LYS A 18 -16.44 16.18 -16.81
C LYS A 18 -15.03 15.62 -16.90
N LYS A 19 -14.06 16.26 -16.23
CA LYS A 19 -12.65 15.80 -16.16
C LYS A 19 -12.55 14.38 -15.65
N THR A 20 -13.32 14.04 -14.61
CA THR A 20 -13.34 12.67 -14.05
C THR A 20 -13.86 11.68 -15.08
N GLN A 21 -14.97 11.96 -15.79
CA GLN A 21 -15.53 11.09 -16.82
C GLN A 21 -14.57 10.90 -18.01
N ASP A 22 -13.89 11.96 -18.43
CA ASP A 22 -12.89 11.89 -19.50
C ASP A 22 -11.73 10.95 -19.10
N ILE A 23 -11.25 11.03 -17.86
CA ILE A 23 -10.19 10.15 -17.34
C ILE A 23 -10.68 8.71 -17.21
N LEU A 24 -11.89 8.46 -16.69
CA LEU A 24 -12.49 7.14 -16.63
C LEU A 24 -12.64 6.52 -18.03
N SER A 25 -12.99 7.34 -19.02
CA SER A 25 -13.05 6.92 -20.43
C SER A 25 -11.67 6.56 -20.98
N GLN A 26 -10.62 7.32 -20.63
CA GLN A 26 -9.24 7.00 -21.00
C GLN A 26 -8.77 5.68 -20.35
N ILE A 27 -9.06 5.47 -19.06
CA ILE A 27 -8.77 4.20 -18.39
C ILE A 27 -9.43 3.03 -19.16
N LYS A 28 -10.70 3.17 -19.52
CA LYS A 28 -11.43 2.13 -20.27
C LYS A 28 -10.84 1.85 -21.65
N LYS A 29 -10.29 2.87 -22.36
CA LYS A 29 -9.63 2.66 -23.66
C LYS A 29 -8.46 1.69 -23.63
N PHE A 30 -7.77 1.58 -22.50
CA PHE A 30 -6.65 0.64 -22.29
C PHE A 30 -7.09 -0.69 -21.66
N SER A 31 -8.39 -0.94 -21.51
CA SER A 31 -8.91 -2.16 -20.90
C SER A 31 -8.67 -3.37 -21.81
N SER A 32 -8.47 -4.53 -21.16
CA SER A 32 -8.26 -5.80 -21.82
C SER A 32 -8.97 -6.91 -21.03
N ALA A 33 -9.91 -7.60 -21.69
CA ALA A 33 -10.57 -8.76 -21.11
C ALA A 33 -9.57 -9.86 -20.74
N ARG A 34 -8.54 -10.06 -21.56
CA ARG A 34 -7.43 -10.99 -21.28
C ARG A 34 -6.69 -10.61 -20.02
N PHE A 35 -6.37 -9.32 -19.84
CA PHE A 35 -5.67 -8.85 -18.64
C PHE A 35 -6.57 -8.93 -17.42
N LYS A 36 -7.86 -8.57 -17.52
CA LYS A 36 -8.83 -8.74 -16.43
C LYS A 36 -8.92 -10.19 -15.95
N LYS A 37 -8.92 -11.15 -16.90
CA LYS A 37 -8.87 -12.59 -16.59
C LYS A 37 -7.58 -12.96 -15.84
N GLN A 38 -6.42 -12.46 -16.27
CA GLN A 38 -5.14 -12.68 -15.56
C GLN A 38 -5.13 -12.08 -14.15
N MET A 39 -5.72 -10.90 -13.96
CA MET A 39 -5.86 -10.28 -12.62
C MET A 39 -6.54 -11.25 -11.65
N LYS A 40 -7.63 -11.89 -12.06
CA LYS A 40 -8.36 -12.86 -11.24
C LYS A 40 -7.59 -14.17 -11.06
N GLU A 41 -7.23 -14.82 -12.16
CA GLU A 41 -6.76 -16.21 -12.15
C GLU A 41 -5.30 -16.34 -11.69
N ARG A 42 -4.43 -15.41 -12.11
CA ARG A 42 -2.99 -15.47 -11.79
C ARG A 42 -2.65 -14.70 -10.51
N PHE A 43 -3.29 -13.56 -10.28
CA PHE A 43 -2.92 -12.66 -9.21
C PHE A 43 -3.89 -12.66 -8.03
N GLY A 44 -5.02 -13.38 -8.12
CA GLY A 44 -6.04 -13.44 -7.07
C GLY A 44 -6.65 -12.08 -6.73
N ILE A 45 -6.72 -11.17 -7.72
CA ILE A 45 -7.27 -9.83 -7.56
C ILE A 45 -8.79 -9.90 -7.63
N ASN A 46 -9.49 -9.20 -6.74
CA ASN A 46 -10.93 -9.00 -6.88
C ASN A 46 -11.21 -8.09 -8.08
N THR A 47 -11.82 -8.65 -9.12
CA THR A 47 -12.08 -7.97 -10.40
C THR A 47 -13.51 -7.48 -10.55
N GLN A 48 -14.33 -7.50 -9.51
CA GLN A 48 -15.74 -7.11 -9.57
C GLN A 48 -15.90 -5.69 -10.17
N TYR A 49 -15.08 -4.75 -9.76
CA TYR A 49 -15.11 -3.36 -10.21
C TYR A 49 -13.92 -2.99 -11.12
N ALA A 50 -13.18 -4.00 -11.62
CA ALA A 50 -12.05 -3.77 -12.50
C ALA A 50 -12.50 -3.73 -13.98
N VAL A 51 -11.84 -2.88 -14.75
CA VAL A 51 -12.00 -2.82 -16.21
C VAL A 51 -10.90 -3.57 -16.96
N GLY A 52 -9.79 -3.87 -16.30
CA GLY A 52 -8.67 -4.63 -16.88
C GLY A 52 -7.62 -3.74 -17.55
N THR A 53 -7.34 -2.58 -16.99
CA THR A 53 -6.28 -1.69 -17.48
C THR A 53 -4.98 -1.94 -16.71
N PRO A 54 -3.85 -2.22 -17.40
CA PRO A 54 -2.57 -2.44 -16.75
C PRO A 54 -2.09 -1.22 -15.95
N VAL A 55 -1.48 -1.45 -14.78
CA VAL A 55 -0.95 -0.38 -13.90
C VAL A 55 0.10 0.49 -14.61
N THR A 56 0.84 -0.07 -15.58
CA THR A 56 1.77 0.70 -16.42
C THR A 56 1.07 1.82 -17.17
N LYS A 57 -0.14 1.56 -17.72
CA LYS A 57 -0.96 2.57 -18.40
C LYS A 57 -1.50 3.63 -17.46
N LEU A 58 -1.86 3.24 -16.22
CA LEU A 58 -2.27 4.20 -15.19
C LEU A 58 -1.11 5.13 -14.81
N ARG A 59 0.11 4.61 -14.71
CA ARG A 59 1.31 5.42 -14.44
C ARG A 59 1.68 6.33 -15.62
N GLU A 60 1.48 5.89 -16.86
CA GLU A 60 1.64 6.73 -18.05
C GLU A 60 0.61 7.87 -18.01
N LEU A 61 -0.66 7.55 -17.75
CA LEU A 61 -1.74 8.53 -17.65
C LEU A 61 -1.50 9.53 -16.51
N SER A 62 -1.06 9.09 -15.33
CA SER A 62 -0.79 10.00 -14.22
C SER A 62 0.25 11.06 -14.55
N LYS A 63 1.22 10.76 -15.42
CA LYS A 63 2.25 11.73 -15.84
C LYS A 63 1.71 12.85 -16.74
N THR A 64 0.56 12.65 -17.39
CA THR A 64 -0.09 13.65 -18.25
C THR A 64 -1.08 14.53 -17.50
N LEU A 65 -1.34 14.20 -16.22
CA LEU A 65 -2.28 14.91 -15.39
C LEU A 65 -1.55 15.81 -14.39
N PRO A 66 -2.13 16.98 -14.02
CA PRO A 66 -1.63 17.75 -12.90
C PRO A 66 -1.62 16.90 -11.63
N HIS A 67 -0.52 16.93 -10.89
CA HIS A 67 -0.45 16.26 -9.59
C HIS A 67 0.53 17.00 -8.65
N PRO A 68 0.19 17.09 -7.36
CA PRO A 68 -1.02 16.53 -6.74
C PRO A 68 -2.30 17.24 -7.18
N ASP A 69 -3.42 16.48 -7.26
CA ASP A 69 -4.76 17.01 -7.54
C ASP A 69 -5.76 16.25 -6.64
N GLN A 70 -5.95 16.76 -5.42
CA GLN A 70 -6.77 16.08 -4.42
C GLN A 70 -8.26 15.99 -4.79
N PRO A 71 -8.92 17.05 -5.34
CA PRO A 71 -10.31 16.92 -5.77
C PRO A 71 -10.52 15.83 -6.81
N LEU A 72 -9.62 15.74 -7.80
CA LEU A 72 -9.67 14.69 -8.81
C LEU A 72 -9.40 13.31 -8.23
N ALA A 73 -8.44 13.21 -7.31
CA ALA A 73 -8.14 11.94 -6.63
C ALA A 73 -9.35 11.43 -5.83
N ASP A 74 -10.03 12.32 -5.10
CA ASP A 74 -11.25 11.98 -4.37
C ASP A 74 -12.35 11.49 -5.33
N ALA A 75 -12.62 12.22 -6.42
CA ALA A 75 -13.63 11.84 -7.40
C ALA A 75 -13.33 10.50 -8.10
N LEU A 76 -12.08 10.23 -8.42
CA LEU A 76 -11.65 8.94 -8.97
C LEU A 76 -11.78 7.81 -7.95
N TRP A 77 -11.46 8.05 -6.69
CA TRP A 77 -11.63 7.08 -5.61
C TRP A 77 -13.10 6.70 -5.42
N ASP A 78 -13.97 7.71 -5.39
CA ASP A 78 -15.41 7.55 -5.17
C ASP A 78 -16.12 6.89 -6.35
N SER A 79 -15.51 6.88 -7.54
CA SER A 79 -16.04 6.14 -8.70
C SER A 79 -16.17 4.63 -8.45
N GLY A 80 -15.47 4.09 -7.46
CA GLY A 80 -15.45 2.67 -7.14
C GLY A 80 -14.70 1.79 -8.15
N ILE A 81 -14.27 2.32 -9.29
CA ILE A 81 -13.54 1.57 -10.31
C ILE A 81 -12.14 1.23 -9.80
N HIS A 82 -11.78 -0.04 -9.89
CA HIS A 82 -10.51 -0.59 -9.36
C HIS A 82 -9.27 0.22 -9.83
N GLU A 83 -9.14 0.41 -11.14
CA GLU A 83 -8.02 1.12 -11.73
C GLU A 83 -8.05 2.62 -11.44
N ALA A 84 -9.24 3.20 -11.30
CA ALA A 84 -9.38 4.61 -10.91
C ALA A 84 -8.89 4.84 -9.48
N ARG A 85 -9.12 3.90 -8.55
CA ARG A 85 -8.57 3.96 -7.19
C ARG A 85 -7.04 3.87 -7.17
N ILE A 86 -6.44 3.05 -8.03
CA ILE A 86 -4.97 3.02 -8.19
C ILE A 86 -4.48 4.37 -8.72
N LEU A 87 -5.12 4.94 -9.73
CA LEU A 87 -4.77 6.25 -10.27
C LEU A 87 -4.96 7.35 -9.23
N ALA A 88 -6.05 7.33 -8.46
CA ALA A 88 -6.30 8.24 -7.35
C ALA A 88 -5.12 8.28 -6.36
N SER A 89 -4.56 7.11 -6.00
CA SER A 89 -3.39 7.04 -5.11
C SER A 89 -2.14 7.73 -5.67
N LEU A 90 -2.02 7.85 -6.99
CA LEU A 90 -0.91 8.55 -7.66
C LEU A 90 -1.10 10.07 -7.69
N LEU A 91 -2.36 10.53 -7.71
CA LEU A 91 -2.72 11.95 -7.84
C LEU A 91 -2.98 12.63 -6.49
N ALA A 92 -3.28 11.85 -5.45
CA ALA A 92 -3.62 12.37 -4.13
C ALA A 92 -2.45 13.16 -3.52
N ASP A 93 -2.80 14.24 -2.80
CA ASP A 93 -1.86 15.05 -2.04
C ASP A 93 -1.73 14.51 -0.61
N PRO A 94 -0.57 13.96 -0.22
CA PRO A 94 -0.37 13.48 1.15
C PRO A 94 -0.58 14.56 2.23
N ALA A 95 -0.39 15.85 1.90
CA ALA A 95 -0.57 16.95 2.83
C ALA A 95 -2.05 17.28 3.09
N GLN A 96 -2.94 16.98 2.14
CA GLN A 96 -4.38 17.21 2.24
C GLN A 96 -5.16 15.99 2.78
N MET A 97 -4.47 14.88 3.09
CA MET A 97 -5.11 13.68 3.64
C MET A 97 -5.40 13.85 5.12
N THR A 98 -6.64 14.26 5.44
CA THR A 98 -7.12 14.28 6.83
C THR A 98 -7.25 12.86 7.39
N ARG A 99 -7.37 12.76 8.72
CA ARG A 99 -7.57 11.47 9.39
C ARG A 99 -8.86 10.78 8.92
N GLU A 100 -9.91 11.54 8.67
CA GLU A 100 -11.20 11.07 8.17
C GLU A 100 -11.06 10.50 6.76
N LYS A 101 -10.39 11.20 5.86
CA LYS A 101 -10.09 10.72 4.50
C LYS A 101 -9.25 9.45 4.53
N LEU A 102 -8.19 9.41 5.32
CA LEU A 102 -7.36 8.22 5.48
C LEU A 102 -8.16 7.02 5.98
N ASN A 103 -9.05 7.23 6.96
CA ASN A 103 -9.92 6.18 7.47
C ASN A 103 -10.96 5.73 6.42
N ALA A 104 -11.50 6.63 5.62
CA ALA A 104 -12.44 6.30 4.54
C ALA A 104 -11.72 5.49 3.43
N TRP A 105 -10.55 5.93 3.01
CA TRP A 105 -9.80 5.25 1.95
C TRP A 105 -9.34 3.86 2.39
N VAL A 106 -8.80 3.71 3.59
CA VAL A 106 -8.35 2.39 4.06
C VAL A 106 -9.48 1.39 4.20
N LYS A 107 -10.66 1.83 4.65
CA LYS A 107 -11.88 1.00 4.72
C LYS A 107 -12.42 0.61 3.33
N GLY A 108 -12.15 1.42 2.32
CA GLY A 108 -12.53 1.15 0.93
C GLY A 108 -11.62 0.16 0.21
N LEU A 109 -10.54 -0.30 0.83
CA LEU A 109 -9.63 -1.27 0.24
C LEU A 109 -10.27 -2.66 0.17
N ASN A 110 -10.24 -3.28 -1.00
CA ASN A 110 -10.83 -4.59 -1.23
C ASN A 110 -9.94 -5.52 -2.08
N SER A 111 -8.70 -5.10 -2.33
CA SER A 111 -7.72 -5.86 -3.10
C SER A 111 -6.29 -5.48 -2.69
N TRP A 112 -5.39 -6.46 -2.76
CA TRP A 112 -4.00 -6.26 -2.35
C TRP A 112 -3.25 -5.24 -3.21
N ASP A 113 -3.54 -5.16 -4.50
CA ASP A 113 -2.84 -4.26 -5.42
C ASP A 113 -3.28 -2.79 -5.25
N ILE A 114 -4.58 -2.51 -5.00
CA ILE A 114 -5.03 -1.17 -4.58
C ILE A 114 -4.39 -0.80 -3.24
N CYS A 115 -4.42 -1.74 -2.27
CA CYS A 115 -3.81 -1.54 -0.96
C CYS A 115 -2.33 -1.15 -1.08
N ASP A 116 -1.55 -1.93 -1.81
CA ASP A 116 -0.12 -1.71 -1.98
C ASP A 116 0.16 -0.42 -2.78
N ALA A 117 -0.69 -0.08 -3.76
CA ALA A 117 -0.60 1.20 -4.48
C ALA A 117 -0.83 2.38 -3.54
N CYS A 118 -1.88 2.35 -2.72
CA CYS A 118 -2.15 3.40 -1.73
C CYS A 118 -1.02 3.51 -0.69
N CYS A 119 -0.50 2.39 -0.20
CA CYS A 119 0.61 2.39 0.76
C CYS A 119 1.88 2.99 0.13
N CYS A 120 2.20 2.63 -1.12
CA CYS A 120 3.38 3.12 -1.83
C CYS A 120 3.29 4.60 -2.19
N ASN A 121 2.15 5.00 -2.77
CA ASN A 121 2.02 6.29 -3.41
C ASN A 121 1.59 7.38 -2.44
N LEU A 122 0.83 7.03 -1.39
CA LEU A 122 0.15 7.97 -0.51
C LEU A 122 0.45 7.71 0.99
N PHE A 123 0.02 6.57 1.56
CA PHE A 123 0.00 6.36 3.00
C PHE A 123 1.38 6.40 3.67
N SER A 124 2.44 6.00 2.97
CA SER A 124 3.82 6.13 3.47
C SER A 124 4.39 7.55 3.42
N LYS A 125 3.64 8.51 2.86
CA LYS A 125 4.09 9.89 2.66
C LYS A 125 3.27 10.92 3.45
N VAL A 126 2.19 10.52 4.11
CA VAL A 126 1.36 11.41 4.93
C VAL A 126 2.11 11.85 6.20
N LYS A 127 1.57 12.81 6.92
CA LYS A 127 2.09 13.19 8.23
C LYS A 127 1.95 12.02 9.22
N HIS A 128 3.03 11.68 9.92
CA HIS A 128 3.09 10.57 10.89
C HIS A 128 2.70 9.18 10.34
N PRO A 129 3.31 8.72 9.24
CA PRO A 129 2.89 7.51 8.55
C PRO A 129 3.13 6.24 9.40
N LEU A 130 4.11 6.26 10.31
CA LEU A 130 4.42 5.13 11.17
C LEU A 130 3.34 4.90 12.24
N GLN A 131 2.85 5.98 12.86
CA GLN A 131 1.75 5.94 13.83
C GLN A 131 0.45 5.45 13.16
N LEU A 132 0.20 5.88 11.93
CA LEU A 132 -0.92 5.43 11.12
C LEU A 132 -0.82 3.92 10.84
N ALA A 133 0.35 3.46 10.39
CA ALA A 133 0.62 2.05 10.13
C ALA A 133 0.42 1.20 11.39
N GLU A 134 0.96 1.62 12.53
CA GLU A 134 0.80 0.93 13.81
C GLU A 134 -0.68 0.78 14.22
N LYS A 135 -1.47 1.85 14.08
CA LYS A 135 -2.92 1.82 14.34
C LYS A 135 -3.63 0.80 13.43
N TRP A 136 -3.29 0.77 12.16
CA TRP A 136 -3.92 -0.13 11.20
C TRP A 136 -3.50 -1.60 11.38
N MET A 137 -2.27 -1.88 11.79
CA MET A 137 -1.84 -3.25 12.13
C MET A 137 -2.70 -3.90 13.20
N LYS A 138 -3.22 -3.11 14.15
CA LYS A 138 -4.09 -3.56 15.26
C LYS A 138 -5.57 -3.70 14.87
N ASN A 139 -5.95 -3.34 13.62
CA ASN A 139 -7.34 -3.40 13.18
C ASN A 139 -7.77 -4.82 12.81
N GLU A 140 -9.06 -5.15 13.00
CA GLU A 140 -9.59 -6.46 12.67
C GLU A 140 -9.93 -6.65 11.19
N ASP A 141 -10.18 -5.56 10.45
CA ASP A 141 -10.42 -5.62 9.01
C ASP A 141 -9.16 -6.05 8.25
N GLU A 142 -9.32 -7.02 7.32
CA GLU A 142 -8.22 -7.66 6.62
C GLU A 142 -7.34 -6.67 5.84
N PHE A 143 -7.97 -5.80 5.05
CA PHE A 143 -7.20 -4.88 4.20
C PHE A 143 -6.69 -3.68 4.98
N THR A 144 -7.37 -3.25 6.04
CA THR A 144 -6.85 -2.23 6.96
C THR A 144 -5.60 -2.75 7.67
N ARG A 145 -5.62 -3.99 8.21
CA ARG A 145 -4.44 -4.62 8.82
C ARG A 145 -3.32 -4.81 7.81
N ARG A 146 -3.64 -5.29 6.59
CA ARG A 146 -2.67 -5.37 5.49
C ARG A 146 -2.03 -4.02 5.21
N ALA A 147 -2.81 -2.94 5.11
CA ALA A 147 -2.31 -1.60 4.83
C ALA A 147 -1.31 -1.13 5.89
N GLY A 148 -1.52 -1.48 7.16
CA GLY A 148 -0.56 -1.22 8.23
C GLY A 148 0.80 -1.85 7.93
N PHE A 149 0.85 -3.16 7.67
CA PHE A 149 2.10 -3.87 7.39
C PHE A 149 2.70 -3.49 6.02
N ALA A 150 1.88 -3.26 5.00
CA ALA A 150 2.36 -2.79 3.71
C ALA A 150 2.99 -1.38 3.81
N THR A 151 2.37 -0.46 4.56
CA THR A 151 2.93 0.87 4.83
C THR A 151 4.27 0.74 5.55
N LEU A 152 4.38 -0.11 6.59
CA LEU A 152 5.64 -0.40 7.26
C LEU A 152 6.70 -0.93 6.28
N ALA A 153 6.32 -1.83 5.38
CA ALA A 153 7.24 -2.36 4.38
C ALA A 153 7.80 -1.26 3.44
N PHE A 154 6.99 -0.24 3.12
CA PHE A 154 7.48 0.92 2.36
C PHE A 154 8.35 1.85 3.19
N LEU A 155 8.04 2.05 4.48
CA LEU A 155 8.83 2.85 5.42
C LEU A 155 10.16 2.18 5.78
N ALA A 156 10.27 0.86 5.64
CA ALA A 156 11.50 0.09 5.84
C ALA A 156 12.38 0.00 4.58
N LYS A 157 12.10 0.75 3.50
CA LYS A 157 12.99 0.79 2.33
C LYS A 157 14.31 1.51 2.67
N PRO A 158 15.43 1.15 2.00
CA PRO A 158 16.77 1.72 2.32
C PRO A 158 16.86 3.24 2.27
N ARG A 159 16.10 3.88 1.39
CA ARG A 159 16.08 5.35 1.24
C ARG A 159 15.01 6.04 2.10
N SER A 160 14.29 5.30 2.92
CA SER A 160 13.30 5.90 3.82
C SER A 160 13.99 6.63 4.96
N LYS A 161 13.40 7.76 5.37
CA LYS A 161 13.87 8.56 6.51
C LYS A 161 13.47 7.98 7.88
N THR A 162 12.66 6.91 7.91
CA THR A 162 12.29 6.23 9.15
C THR A 162 13.53 5.66 9.82
N SER A 163 13.73 5.98 11.09
CA SER A 163 14.90 5.55 11.85
C SER A 163 14.86 4.06 12.18
N ASP A 164 16.02 3.47 12.45
CA ASP A 164 16.12 2.07 12.82
C ASP A 164 15.38 1.78 14.14
N ASN A 165 15.46 2.70 15.12
CA ASN A 165 14.77 2.55 16.40
C ASN A 165 13.25 2.50 16.21
N GLU A 166 12.67 3.39 15.39
CA GLU A 166 11.24 3.39 15.08
C GLU A 166 10.80 2.07 14.44
N LEU A 167 11.62 1.50 13.56
CA LEU A 167 11.30 0.21 12.93
C LEU A 167 11.40 -0.95 13.93
N CYS A 168 12.38 -0.95 14.82
CA CYS A 168 12.51 -1.95 15.86
C CYS A 168 11.32 -1.97 16.83
N LEU A 169 10.74 -0.81 17.14
CA LEU A 169 9.55 -0.71 18.00
C LEU A 169 8.31 -1.44 17.43
N LEU A 170 8.28 -1.71 16.12
CA LEU A 170 7.18 -2.41 15.47
C LEU A 170 7.40 -3.92 15.27
N LEU A 171 8.60 -4.44 15.57
CA LEU A 171 8.86 -5.90 15.52
C LEU A 171 7.92 -6.73 16.42
N PRO A 172 7.53 -6.27 17.63
CA PRO A 172 6.54 -7.00 18.43
C PRO A 172 5.20 -7.20 17.72
N LEU A 173 4.71 -6.21 16.96
CA LEU A 173 3.49 -6.36 16.18
C LEU A 173 3.66 -7.36 15.02
N ILE A 174 4.84 -7.42 14.41
CA ILE A 174 5.16 -8.46 13.43
C ILE A 174 5.08 -9.85 14.05
N LYS A 175 5.64 -10.05 15.27
CA LYS A 175 5.56 -11.32 15.99
C LYS A 175 4.11 -11.73 16.27
N ILE A 176 3.31 -10.82 16.84
CA ILE A 176 1.90 -11.08 17.19
C ILE A 176 1.07 -11.48 15.96
N HIS A 177 1.29 -10.82 14.82
CA HIS A 177 0.49 -11.04 13.62
C HIS A 177 1.11 -12.03 12.61
N ALA A 178 2.23 -12.67 12.95
CA ALA A 178 2.83 -13.70 12.10
C ALA A 178 1.92 -14.92 11.92
N SER A 179 1.06 -15.21 12.91
CA SER A 179 0.10 -16.31 12.90
C SER A 179 -1.25 -15.97 12.27
N ASP A 180 -1.44 -14.74 11.72
CA ASP A 180 -2.72 -14.34 11.11
C ASP A 180 -3.07 -15.29 9.95
N PRO A 181 -4.21 -16.00 10.00
CA PRO A 181 -4.54 -17.03 9.00
C PRO A 181 -4.86 -16.45 7.62
N ARG A 182 -5.17 -15.15 7.54
CA ARG A 182 -5.57 -14.49 6.29
C ARG A 182 -4.37 -14.27 5.37
N PRO A 183 -4.38 -14.83 4.13
CA PRO A 183 -3.24 -14.73 3.23
C PRO A 183 -2.81 -13.30 2.90
N MET A 184 -3.76 -12.36 2.83
CA MET A 184 -3.46 -10.97 2.52
C MET A 184 -2.73 -10.27 3.68
N VAL A 185 -2.96 -10.71 4.92
CA VAL A 185 -2.29 -10.17 6.10
C VAL A 185 -0.90 -10.78 6.29
N HIS A 186 -0.79 -12.11 6.45
CA HIS A 186 0.50 -12.71 6.79
C HIS A 186 1.57 -12.50 5.70
N LYS A 187 1.17 -12.38 4.41
CA LYS A 187 2.09 -11.99 3.33
C LYS A 187 2.63 -10.58 3.52
N ALA A 188 1.81 -9.64 4.00
CA ALA A 188 2.25 -8.28 4.29
C ALA A 188 3.14 -8.23 5.55
N VAL A 189 2.83 -9.01 6.59
CA VAL A 189 3.68 -9.22 7.77
C VAL A 189 5.08 -9.71 7.37
N ASN A 190 5.13 -10.77 6.57
CA ASN A 190 6.39 -11.30 6.03
C ASN A 190 7.15 -10.26 5.21
N TRP A 191 6.45 -9.50 4.36
CA TRP A 191 7.06 -8.45 3.55
C TRP A 191 7.67 -7.34 4.41
N ALA A 192 6.97 -6.88 5.45
CA ALA A 192 7.47 -5.88 6.38
C ALA A 192 8.73 -6.38 7.10
N LEU A 193 8.71 -7.60 7.65
CA LEU A 193 9.86 -8.21 8.33
C LEU A 193 11.10 -8.28 7.43
N ARG A 194 10.93 -8.78 6.20
CA ARG A 194 12.01 -8.86 5.21
C ARG A 194 12.56 -7.49 4.82
N ASN A 195 11.70 -6.47 4.69
CA ASN A 195 12.15 -5.14 4.34
C ASN A 195 12.89 -4.45 5.48
N ILE A 196 12.48 -4.65 6.73
CA ILE A 196 13.23 -4.20 7.90
C ILE A 196 14.64 -4.83 7.87
N GLY A 197 14.72 -6.15 7.74
CA GLY A 197 16.02 -6.85 7.70
C GLY A 197 16.89 -6.47 6.50
N LYS A 198 16.29 -6.04 5.39
CA LYS A 198 17.02 -5.59 4.19
C LYS A 198 17.38 -4.12 4.22
N LYS A 199 16.89 -3.31 5.15
CA LYS A 199 17.12 -1.87 5.12
C LYS A 199 18.59 -1.51 5.22
N ASN A 200 19.30 -2.06 6.20
CA ASN A 200 20.73 -1.86 6.41
C ASN A 200 21.34 -2.99 7.29
N PRO A 201 22.67 -3.06 7.42
CA PRO A 201 23.34 -4.10 8.21
C PRO A 201 22.96 -4.10 9.69
N ARG A 202 22.59 -2.95 10.27
CA ARG A 202 22.22 -2.83 11.70
C ARG A 202 20.88 -3.50 12.00
N LEU A 203 19.91 -3.39 11.10
CA LEU A 203 18.57 -3.96 11.29
C LEU A 203 18.47 -5.45 10.97
N THR A 204 19.41 -5.99 10.18
CA THR A 204 19.38 -7.41 9.78
C THR A 204 19.36 -8.36 10.99
N PRO A 205 20.22 -8.20 12.03
CA PRO A 205 20.20 -9.08 13.22
C PRO A 205 18.86 -9.04 13.96
N TYR A 206 18.24 -7.86 14.10
CA TYR A 206 16.95 -7.72 14.78
C TYR A 206 15.81 -8.42 14.02
N ALA A 207 15.80 -8.31 12.69
CA ALA A 207 14.80 -9.00 11.86
C ALA A 207 15.01 -10.54 11.91
N ILE A 208 16.25 -11.01 11.93
CA ILE A 208 16.57 -12.45 12.09
C ILE A 208 16.15 -12.94 13.48
N ALA A 209 16.45 -12.20 14.55
CA ALA A 209 16.00 -12.52 15.90
C ALA A 209 14.48 -12.59 15.99
N CYS A 210 13.78 -11.59 15.46
CA CYS A 210 12.31 -11.57 15.39
C CYS A 210 11.76 -12.82 14.66
N ALA A 211 12.37 -13.23 13.55
CA ALA A 211 11.95 -14.44 12.83
C ALA A 211 12.16 -15.71 13.64
N LYS A 212 13.26 -15.82 14.39
CA LYS A 212 13.49 -16.95 15.31
C LYS A 212 12.49 -16.97 16.46
N ASP A 213 12.27 -15.81 17.10
CA ASP A 213 11.25 -15.68 18.16
C ASP A 213 9.85 -16.08 17.68
N ILE A 214 9.51 -15.86 16.40
CA ILE A 214 8.24 -16.32 15.82
C ILE A 214 8.18 -17.84 15.77
N LEU A 215 9.26 -18.52 15.40
CA LEU A 215 9.31 -19.99 15.39
C LEU A 215 9.14 -20.56 16.79
N ASP A 216 9.82 -19.98 17.78
CA ASP A 216 9.76 -20.41 19.17
C ASP A 216 8.38 -20.13 19.80
N LEU A 217 7.74 -19.00 19.46
CA LEU A 217 6.44 -18.61 20.01
C LEU A 217 5.27 -19.43 19.43
N TYR A 218 5.39 -19.89 18.20
CA TYR A 218 4.32 -20.54 17.44
C TYR A 218 4.72 -21.93 16.92
N GLU A 219 5.14 -22.83 17.79
CA GLU A 219 5.75 -24.14 17.47
C GLU A 219 4.98 -24.96 16.41
N GLU A 220 3.63 -24.94 16.44
CA GLU A 220 2.80 -25.73 15.53
C GLU A 220 2.07 -24.90 14.47
N ASN A 221 2.24 -23.57 14.44
CA ASN A 221 1.49 -22.70 13.53
C ASN A 221 2.16 -22.59 12.15
N LYS A 222 1.61 -23.29 11.17
CA LYS A 222 2.15 -23.33 9.80
C LYS A 222 2.29 -21.94 9.14
N THR A 223 1.37 -21.01 9.43
CA THR A 223 1.40 -19.67 8.88
C THR A 223 2.56 -18.85 9.46
N ALA A 224 2.73 -18.88 10.78
CA ALA A 224 3.85 -18.24 11.47
C ALA A 224 5.19 -18.81 10.99
N HIS A 225 5.29 -20.14 10.88
CA HIS A 225 6.47 -20.82 10.34
C HIS A 225 6.78 -20.37 8.91
N TRP A 226 5.76 -20.23 8.06
CA TRP A 226 5.96 -19.71 6.71
C TRP A 226 6.51 -18.29 6.72
N VAL A 227 5.94 -17.40 7.56
CA VAL A 227 6.40 -16.00 7.70
C VAL A 227 7.86 -15.96 8.14
N ALA A 228 8.22 -16.70 9.18
CA ALA A 228 9.56 -16.71 9.75
C ALA A 228 10.59 -17.34 8.79
N ASN A 229 10.33 -18.56 8.31
CA ASN A 229 11.27 -19.29 7.47
C ASN A 229 11.53 -18.60 6.14
N ASN A 230 10.50 -17.99 5.53
CA ASN A 230 10.66 -17.21 4.29
C ASN A 230 11.54 -15.98 4.52
N ALA A 231 11.38 -15.29 5.66
CA ALA A 231 12.23 -14.16 6.01
C ALA A 231 13.68 -14.59 6.26
N LEU A 232 13.89 -15.66 7.05
CA LEU A 232 15.23 -16.22 7.31
C LEU A 232 15.92 -16.67 6.03
N TRP A 233 15.18 -17.37 5.14
CA TRP A 233 15.71 -17.81 3.85
C TRP A 233 16.17 -16.61 3.01
N GLU A 234 15.34 -15.59 2.81
CA GLU A 234 15.72 -14.44 1.97
C GLU A 234 16.89 -13.66 2.57
N LEU A 235 16.87 -13.36 3.89
CA LEU A 235 17.92 -12.59 4.54
C LEU A 235 19.27 -13.32 4.56
N ASN A 236 19.27 -14.65 4.45
CA ASN A 236 20.48 -15.46 4.37
C ASN A 236 21.03 -15.68 2.95
N LEU A 237 20.29 -15.30 1.90
CA LEU A 237 20.77 -15.43 0.53
C LEU A 237 22.06 -14.61 0.31
N PRO A 238 23.13 -15.19 -0.30
CA PRO A 238 24.41 -14.48 -0.52
C PRO A 238 24.24 -13.15 -1.25
N LYS A 239 23.37 -13.11 -2.28
CA LYS A 239 23.05 -11.89 -3.04
C LYS A 239 22.39 -10.81 -2.18
N ILE A 240 21.56 -11.19 -1.22
CA ILE A 240 20.88 -10.25 -0.31
C ILE A 240 21.87 -9.74 0.73
N LYS A 241 22.70 -10.59 1.33
CA LYS A 241 23.77 -10.19 2.26
C LYS A 241 24.74 -9.21 1.58
N ALA A 242 25.17 -9.48 0.36
CA ALA A 242 26.02 -8.57 -0.41
C ALA A 242 25.33 -7.23 -0.71
N LEU A 243 24.02 -7.25 -1.01
CA LEU A 243 23.23 -6.03 -1.21
C LEU A 243 23.12 -5.21 0.08
N ILE A 244 22.86 -5.85 1.23
CA ILE A 244 22.74 -5.18 2.53
C ILE A 244 24.10 -4.57 2.94
N ALA A 245 25.21 -5.30 2.79
CA ALA A 245 26.54 -4.81 3.14
C ALA A 245 26.96 -3.52 2.43
N ARG A 246 26.38 -3.24 1.26
CA ARG A 246 26.61 -1.99 0.49
C ARG A 246 25.76 -0.80 0.97
N ARG A 247 24.85 -1.04 1.92
CA ARG A 247 23.94 -0.01 2.45
C ARG A 247 24.55 0.59 3.73
N LYS A 248 24.76 1.89 3.68
CA LYS A 248 25.28 2.63 4.86
C LYS A 248 24.14 2.96 5.82
#